data_b5108d89f16618366b63804feb4a68c7
#
_entry.id   b5108d89f16618366b63804feb4a68c7
#
_cell.length_a   1.000
_cell.length_b   1.000
_cell.length_c   1.000
_cell.angle_alpha   90.00
_cell.angle_beta   90.00
_cell.angle_gamma   90.00
#
_symmetry.space_group_name_H-M   'P 1'
#
loop_
_entity.id
_entity.type
_entity.pdbx_description
1 polymer ?
#
loop_
_entity_poly.entity_id
_entity_poly.type
_entity_poly.pdbx_seq_one_letter_code
_entity_poly.pdbx_strand_id
1 'polypeptide(L)'
;MTRKELVPILPKNAHDVAGAEKIIALGYPTIAPVMRDLLNLMRVYNSPVADLIAEYFGSLGRFIADDLTKALSKENCGIRHRILTITIPRWSAIEIEQLQICLSCIATQPDANDNDILALSIIQQFNLAEEKWIKKWTAFKRERWSARNMKLKQLEK
;
A
#
# COMPACT_ATOMS: atom_id res chain seq x y z
N MET A 1 -26.21 -0.84 -4.25
CA MET A 1 -26.32 0.29 -3.29
C MET A 1 -25.62 1.51 -3.86
N THR A 2 -26.18 2.68 -3.64
CA THR A 2 -25.56 3.96 -4.04
C THR A 2 -24.57 4.45 -2.98
N ARG A 3 -23.67 5.40 -3.35
CA ARG A 3 -22.78 6.02 -2.35
C ARG A 3 -23.53 6.68 -1.19
N LYS A 4 -24.70 7.28 -1.45
CA LYS A 4 -25.53 7.91 -0.40
C LYS A 4 -26.03 6.92 0.65
N GLU A 5 -26.30 5.68 0.26
CA GLU A 5 -26.74 4.62 1.16
C GLU A 5 -25.56 4.00 1.93
N LEU A 6 -24.36 3.99 1.35
CA LEU A 6 -23.17 3.40 1.94
C LEU A 6 -22.44 4.33 2.92
N VAL A 7 -22.42 5.64 2.67
CA VAL A 7 -21.70 6.61 3.53
C VAL A 7 -22.11 6.53 5.01
N PRO A 8 -23.39 6.36 5.40
CA PRO A 8 -23.77 6.21 6.81
C PRO A 8 -23.25 4.93 7.47
N ILE A 9 -22.86 3.91 6.67
CA ILE A 9 -22.35 2.61 7.16
C ILE A 9 -20.83 2.64 7.33
N LEU A 10 -20.13 3.60 6.71
CA LEU A 10 -18.68 3.73 6.82
C LEU A 10 -18.23 3.87 8.26
N PRO A 11 -17.04 3.35 8.61
CA PRO A 11 -16.44 3.54 9.92
C PRO A 11 -16.36 5.04 10.29
N LYS A 12 -16.80 5.39 11.48
CA LYS A 12 -16.86 6.79 11.95
C LYS A 12 -15.50 7.32 12.42
N ASN A 13 -14.62 6.44 12.81
CA ASN A 13 -13.26 6.77 13.28
C ASN A 13 -12.32 5.57 13.12
N ALA A 14 -11.05 5.77 13.47
CA ALA A 14 -9.98 4.79 13.35
C ALA A 14 -10.15 3.50 14.20
N HIS A 15 -11.07 3.50 15.15
CA HIS A 15 -11.34 2.40 16.08
C HIS A 15 -12.73 1.79 15.91
N ASP A 16 -13.53 2.26 14.96
CA ASP A 16 -14.89 1.75 14.69
C ASP A 16 -14.82 0.43 13.88
N VAL A 17 -14.30 -0.60 14.55
CA VAL A 17 -14.14 -1.95 13.99
C VAL A 17 -15.47 -2.52 13.51
N ALA A 18 -16.54 -2.33 14.30
CA ALA A 18 -17.87 -2.81 13.95
C ALA A 18 -18.42 -2.14 12.67
N GLY A 19 -18.13 -0.85 12.45
CA GLY A 19 -18.44 -0.17 11.19
C GLY A 19 -17.64 -0.73 10.02
N ALA A 20 -16.34 -1.04 10.23
CA ALA A 20 -15.50 -1.66 9.21
C ALA A 20 -16.01 -3.06 8.83
N GLU A 21 -16.33 -3.90 9.80
CA GLU A 21 -16.88 -5.24 9.56
C GLU A 21 -18.21 -5.19 8.80
N LYS A 22 -19.10 -4.25 9.15
CA LYS A 22 -20.39 -4.08 8.46
C LYS A 22 -20.20 -3.72 6.99
N ILE A 23 -19.31 -2.76 6.67
CA ILE A 23 -19.09 -2.34 5.28
C ILE A 23 -18.39 -3.46 4.48
N ILE A 24 -17.44 -4.16 5.08
CA ILE A 24 -16.74 -5.31 4.48
C ILE A 24 -17.73 -6.46 4.20
N ALA A 25 -18.66 -6.74 5.09
CA ALA A 25 -19.67 -7.78 4.93
C ALA A 25 -20.60 -7.56 3.73
N LEU A 26 -20.76 -6.32 3.25
CA LEU A 26 -21.53 -6.05 2.02
C LEU A 26 -20.82 -6.54 0.76
N GLY A 27 -19.52 -6.68 0.81
CA GLY A 27 -18.70 -7.25 -0.25
C GLY A 27 -18.59 -6.40 -1.52
N TYR A 28 -17.59 -6.74 -2.33
CA TYR A 28 -17.45 -6.19 -3.67
C TYR A 28 -18.37 -6.96 -4.64
N PRO A 29 -19.05 -6.30 -5.60
CA PRO A 29 -18.91 -4.91 -6.02
C PRO A 29 -19.82 -3.90 -5.27
N THR A 30 -20.58 -4.30 -4.27
CA THR A 30 -21.54 -3.43 -3.58
C THR A 30 -20.88 -2.17 -3.02
N ILE A 31 -19.68 -2.30 -2.45
CA ILE A 31 -18.92 -1.20 -1.84
C ILE A 31 -18.10 -0.35 -2.83
N ALA A 32 -18.07 -0.70 -4.12
CA ALA A 32 -17.30 0.04 -5.13
C ALA A 32 -17.56 1.57 -5.10
N PRO A 33 -18.80 2.08 -4.87
CA PRO A 33 -19.06 3.52 -4.80
C PRO A 33 -18.36 4.26 -3.66
N VAL A 34 -17.88 3.56 -2.61
CA VAL A 34 -17.16 4.12 -1.45
C VAL A 34 -15.71 3.67 -1.35
N MET A 35 -15.18 3.03 -2.39
CA MET A 35 -13.80 2.54 -2.42
C MET A 35 -12.78 3.62 -2.05
N ARG A 36 -12.96 4.83 -2.59
CA ARG A 36 -12.09 5.97 -2.27
C ARG A 36 -12.15 6.39 -0.80
N ASP A 37 -13.33 6.30 -0.19
CA ASP A 37 -13.52 6.64 1.22
C ASP A 37 -12.81 5.59 2.09
N LEU A 38 -12.91 4.30 1.75
CA LEU A 38 -12.20 3.22 2.42
C LEU A 38 -10.67 3.35 2.29
N LEU A 39 -10.16 3.67 1.10
CA LEU A 39 -8.74 3.96 0.90
C LEU A 39 -8.27 5.14 1.77
N ASN A 40 -9.08 6.17 1.94
CA ASN A 40 -8.75 7.30 2.80
C ASN A 40 -8.64 6.92 4.28
N LEU A 41 -9.41 5.96 4.77
CA LEU A 41 -9.31 5.45 6.14
C LEU A 41 -7.97 4.74 6.39
N MET A 42 -7.32 4.22 5.35
CA MET A 42 -5.99 3.59 5.47
C MET A 42 -4.85 4.58 5.76
N ARG A 43 -5.10 5.89 5.78
CA ARG A 43 -4.08 6.91 6.12
C ARG A 43 -3.69 6.93 7.59
N VAL A 44 -4.60 6.50 8.46
CA VAL A 44 -4.43 6.67 9.90
C VAL A 44 -3.50 5.60 10.46
N TYR A 45 -2.37 6.03 11.06
CA TYR A 45 -1.46 5.12 11.75
C TYR A 45 -2.14 4.51 13.00
N ASN A 46 -1.73 3.29 13.36
CA ASN A 46 -2.26 2.56 14.52
C ASN A 46 -3.80 2.44 14.52
N SER A 47 -4.37 2.19 13.36
CA SER A 47 -5.81 2.08 13.18
C SER A 47 -6.19 0.63 12.87
N PRO A 48 -6.91 -0.06 13.78
CA PRO A 48 -7.42 -1.41 13.49
C PRO A 48 -8.39 -1.42 12.31
N VAL A 49 -9.15 -0.34 12.10
CA VAL A 49 -10.02 -0.18 10.93
C VAL A 49 -9.19 -0.16 9.64
N ALA A 50 -8.08 0.57 9.62
CA ALA A 50 -7.22 0.65 8.44
C ALA A 50 -6.60 -0.70 8.09
N ASP A 51 -6.20 -1.48 9.09
CA ASP A 51 -5.61 -2.80 8.91
C ASP A 51 -6.66 -3.80 8.38
N LEU A 52 -7.88 -3.81 8.95
CA LEU A 52 -9.00 -4.62 8.44
C LEU A 52 -9.35 -4.31 6.98
N ILE A 53 -9.39 -3.02 6.61
CA ILE A 53 -9.64 -2.61 5.22
C ILE A 53 -8.51 -3.08 4.31
N ALA A 54 -7.25 -2.94 4.72
CA ALA A 54 -6.10 -3.40 3.95
C ALA A 54 -6.10 -4.92 3.74
N GLU A 55 -6.47 -5.68 4.76
CA GLU A 55 -6.64 -7.14 4.68
C GLU A 55 -7.77 -7.53 3.73
N TYR A 56 -8.91 -6.87 3.85
CA TYR A 56 -10.03 -7.09 2.95
C TYR A 56 -9.66 -6.79 1.49
N PHE A 57 -8.93 -5.70 1.24
CA PHE A 57 -8.42 -5.40 -0.10
C PHE A 57 -7.45 -6.47 -0.62
N GLY A 58 -6.71 -7.08 0.29
CA GLY A 58 -5.89 -8.26 -0.02
C GLY A 58 -6.72 -9.43 -0.56
N SER A 59 -7.96 -9.60 -0.12
CA SER A 59 -8.85 -10.67 -0.59
C SER A 59 -9.54 -10.38 -1.93
N LEU A 60 -9.56 -9.11 -2.37
CA LEU A 60 -10.23 -8.70 -3.61
C LEU A 60 -9.35 -8.88 -4.86
N GLY A 61 -8.04 -8.92 -4.71
CA GLY A 61 -7.09 -9.15 -5.80
C GLY A 61 -7.27 -8.15 -6.96
N ARG A 62 -7.30 -8.69 -8.17
CA ARG A 62 -7.39 -7.91 -9.42
C ARG A 62 -8.61 -7.00 -9.54
N PHE A 63 -9.69 -7.27 -8.81
CA PHE A 63 -10.92 -6.46 -8.91
C PHE A 63 -10.71 -4.99 -8.50
N ILE A 64 -9.70 -4.70 -7.71
CA ILE A 64 -9.38 -3.36 -7.23
C ILE A 64 -7.99 -2.86 -7.67
N ALA A 65 -7.33 -3.56 -8.61
CA ALA A 65 -5.98 -3.23 -9.06
C ALA A 65 -5.85 -1.78 -9.56
N ASP A 66 -6.85 -1.28 -10.31
CA ASP A 66 -6.88 0.09 -10.80
C ASP A 66 -7.00 1.12 -9.66
N ASP A 67 -7.82 0.83 -8.65
CA ASP A 67 -7.99 1.71 -7.48
C ASP A 67 -6.72 1.74 -6.64
N LEU A 68 -6.05 0.59 -6.46
CA LEU A 68 -4.77 0.52 -5.77
C LEU A 68 -3.64 1.21 -6.55
N THR A 69 -3.60 1.05 -7.87
CA THR A 69 -2.62 1.77 -8.73
C THR A 69 -2.77 3.29 -8.56
N LYS A 70 -4.00 3.80 -8.58
CA LYS A 70 -4.27 5.22 -8.33
C LYS A 70 -3.88 5.66 -6.92
N ALA A 71 -4.13 4.82 -5.91
CA ALA A 71 -3.77 5.11 -4.52
C ALA A 71 -2.25 5.10 -4.31
N LEU A 72 -1.53 4.15 -4.89
CA LEU A 72 -0.08 4.04 -4.86
C LEU A 72 0.63 5.18 -5.57
N SER A 73 0.04 5.69 -6.67
CA SER A 73 0.60 6.80 -7.45
C SER A 73 0.49 8.15 -6.75
N LYS A 74 -0.39 8.30 -5.75
CA LYS A 74 -0.54 9.53 -4.96
C LYS A 74 0.49 9.55 -3.83
N GLU A 75 0.94 10.77 -3.46
CA GLU A 75 1.93 10.99 -2.40
C GLU A 75 1.39 10.75 -0.98
N ASN A 76 0.74 9.62 -0.74
CA ASN A 76 0.29 9.25 0.60
C ASN A 76 1.06 8.05 1.13
N CYS A 77 2.14 8.33 1.87
CA CYS A 77 3.03 7.30 2.40
C CYS A 77 2.35 6.30 3.35
N GLY A 78 1.33 6.72 4.12
CA GLY A 78 0.59 5.81 5.02
C GLY A 78 -0.23 4.77 4.26
N ILE A 79 -0.96 5.20 3.21
CA ILE A 79 -1.71 4.28 2.34
C ILE A 79 -0.76 3.35 1.60
N ARG A 80 0.33 3.90 1.00
CA ARG A 80 1.36 3.09 0.33
C ARG A 80 1.90 2.01 1.24
N HIS A 81 2.27 2.39 2.46
CA HIS A 81 2.84 1.44 3.43
C HIS A 81 1.89 0.26 3.69
N ARG A 82 0.60 0.51 3.95
CA ARG A 82 -0.36 -0.57 4.18
C ARG A 82 -0.61 -1.43 2.96
N ILE A 83 -0.73 -0.81 1.78
CA ILE A 83 -0.88 -1.58 0.54
C ILE A 83 0.32 -2.50 0.35
N LEU A 84 1.55 -2.00 0.52
CA LEU A 84 2.78 -2.77 0.31
C LEU A 84 3.00 -3.85 1.37
N THR A 85 2.59 -3.63 2.63
CA THR A 85 2.86 -4.55 3.75
C THR A 85 1.72 -5.49 4.08
N ILE A 86 0.45 -5.12 3.81
CA ILE A 86 -0.72 -5.90 4.21
C ILE A 86 -1.50 -6.43 3.00
N THR A 87 -1.77 -5.56 2.00
CA THR A 87 -2.62 -5.92 0.86
C THR A 87 -1.88 -6.79 -0.16
N ILE A 88 -0.75 -6.30 -0.69
CA ILE A 88 0.01 -6.98 -1.75
C ILE A 88 0.52 -8.38 -1.34
N PRO A 89 1.00 -8.63 -0.09
CA PRO A 89 1.43 -9.97 0.30
C PRO A 89 0.35 -11.06 0.22
N ARG A 90 -0.91 -10.67 0.10
CA ARG A 90 -2.05 -11.59 -0.06
C ARG A 90 -2.42 -11.85 -1.53
N TRP A 91 -1.80 -11.13 -2.45
CA TRP A 91 -2.07 -11.24 -3.87
C TRP A 91 -1.21 -12.33 -4.52
N SER A 92 -1.74 -12.94 -5.57
CA SER A 92 -0.99 -13.86 -6.44
C SER A 92 0.03 -13.10 -7.29
N ALA A 93 1.05 -13.80 -7.80
CA ALA A 93 2.06 -13.21 -8.69
C ALA A 93 1.45 -12.51 -9.91
N ILE A 94 0.41 -13.10 -10.50
CA ILE A 94 -0.29 -12.55 -11.68
C ILE A 94 -0.99 -11.22 -11.34
N GLU A 95 -1.53 -11.09 -10.14
CA GLU A 95 -2.18 -9.86 -9.69
C GLU A 95 -1.16 -8.75 -9.39
N ILE A 96 -0.03 -9.12 -8.80
CA ILE A 96 1.06 -8.19 -8.49
C ILE A 96 1.73 -7.67 -9.77
N GLU A 97 1.81 -8.49 -10.81
CA GLU A 97 2.37 -8.10 -12.12
C GLU A 97 1.63 -6.88 -12.70
N GLN A 98 0.34 -6.76 -12.47
CA GLN A 98 -0.44 -5.58 -12.91
C GLN A 98 0.03 -4.27 -12.25
N LEU A 99 0.69 -4.35 -11.10
CA LEU A 99 1.23 -3.20 -10.38
C LEU A 99 2.70 -2.90 -10.72
N GLN A 100 3.35 -3.65 -11.63
CA GLN A 100 4.78 -3.58 -11.93
C GLN A 100 5.26 -2.15 -12.20
N ILE A 101 4.56 -1.41 -13.06
CA ILE A 101 4.94 -0.03 -13.41
C ILE A 101 4.87 0.88 -12.18
N CYS A 102 3.81 0.76 -11.41
CA CYS A 102 3.60 1.57 -10.21
C CYS A 102 4.65 1.25 -9.13
N LEU A 103 4.92 -0.02 -8.89
CA LEU A 103 5.96 -0.48 -7.97
C LEU A 103 7.34 0.01 -8.39
N SER A 104 7.66 -0.02 -9.69
CA SER A 104 8.92 0.48 -10.24
C SER A 104 9.07 2.00 -10.02
N CYS A 105 7.99 2.77 -10.21
CA CYS A 105 7.99 4.20 -9.90
C CYS A 105 8.26 4.47 -8.42
N ILE A 106 7.62 3.73 -7.51
CA ILE A 106 7.83 3.89 -6.07
C ILE A 106 9.26 3.48 -5.70
N ALA A 107 9.76 2.35 -6.20
CA ALA A 107 11.10 1.85 -5.90
C ALA A 107 12.22 2.80 -6.32
N THR A 108 12.00 3.65 -7.33
CA THR A 108 13.00 4.61 -7.82
C THR A 108 12.96 5.96 -7.12
N GLN A 109 11.92 6.24 -6.33
CA GLN A 109 11.77 7.49 -5.60
C GLN A 109 12.15 7.33 -4.13
N PRO A 110 12.85 8.31 -3.52
CA PRO A 110 13.07 8.30 -2.07
C PRO A 110 11.76 8.46 -1.31
N ASP A 111 11.54 7.60 -0.30
CA ASP A 111 10.37 7.68 0.56
C ASP A 111 10.81 7.70 2.05
N ALA A 112 10.20 8.56 2.85
CA ALA A 112 10.53 8.71 4.26
C ALA A 112 10.12 7.49 5.11
N ASN A 113 9.15 6.70 4.63
CA ASN A 113 8.63 5.52 5.31
C ASN A 113 9.16 4.21 4.69
N ASP A 114 10.29 4.28 3.96
CA ASP A 114 10.94 3.13 3.31
C ASP A 114 10.03 2.35 2.33
N ASN A 115 8.95 2.99 1.84
CA ASN A 115 8.07 2.38 0.85
C ASN A 115 8.79 2.06 -0.46
N ASP A 116 9.83 2.80 -0.77
CA ASP A 116 10.72 2.56 -1.91
C ASP A 116 11.52 1.27 -1.75
N ILE A 117 11.91 0.92 -0.52
CA ILE A 117 12.61 -0.34 -0.22
C ILE A 117 11.61 -1.50 -0.27
N LEU A 118 10.40 -1.32 0.29
CA LEU A 118 9.34 -2.33 0.24
C LEU A 118 8.93 -2.65 -1.21
N ALA A 119 8.75 -1.62 -2.04
CA ALA A 119 8.43 -1.82 -3.45
C ALA A 119 9.54 -2.56 -4.21
N LEU A 120 10.82 -2.22 -3.97
CA LEU A 120 11.96 -2.92 -4.57
C LEU A 120 12.03 -4.39 -4.12
N SER A 121 11.74 -4.67 -2.84
CA SER A 121 11.68 -6.03 -2.31
C SER A 121 10.60 -6.88 -3.01
N ILE A 122 9.41 -6.31 -3.22
CA ILE A 122 8.32 -6.96 -3.95
C ILE A 122 8.73 -7.23 -5.40
N ILE A 123 9.33 -6.25 -6.09
CA ILE A 123 9.82 -6.41 -7.47
C ILE A 123 10.83 -7.55 -7.54
N GLN A 124 11.74 -7.64 -6.60
CA GLN A 124 12.74 -8.70 -6.53
C GLN A 124 12.11 -10.08 -6.26
N GLN A 125 11.21 -10.16 -5.29
CA GLN A 125 10.54 -11.39 -4.88
C GLN A 125 9.74 -12.02 -6.02
N PHE A 126 9.08 -11.22 -6.82
CA PHE A 126 8.20 -11.66 -7.92
C PHE A 126 8.85 -11.56 -9.31
N ASN A 127 10.15 -11.25 -9.40
CA ASN A 127 10.89 -11.09 -10.65
C ASN A 127 10.21 -10.13 -11.65
N LEU A 128 9.70 -9.02 -11.17
CA LEU A 128 8.95 -8.05 -11.98
C LEU A 128 9.84 -7.12 -12.82
N ALA A 129 11.16 -7.21 -12.71
CA ALA A 129 12.10 -6.42 -13.47
C ALA A 129 13.37 -7.22 -13.79
N GLU A 130 14.16 -6.77 -14.78
CA GLU A 130 15.43 -7.37 -15.14
C GLU A 130 16.41 -7.35 -13.96
N GLU A 131 17.20 -8.40 -13.81
CA GLU A 131 18.20 -8.55 -12.74
C GLU A 131 19.17 -7.36 -12.66
N LYS A 132 19.59 -6.82 -13.82
CA LYS A 132 20.45 -5.64 -13.90
C LYS A 132 19.81 -4.41 -13.27
N TRP A 133 18.51 -4.21 -13.49
CA TRP A 133 17.75 -3.12 -12.93
C TRP A 133 17.63 -3.28 -11.40
N ILE A 134 17.29 -4.47 -10.93
CA ILE A 134 17.19 -4.79 -9.50
C ILE A 134 18.54 -4.55 -8.81
N LYS A 135 19.65 -5.06 -9.35
CA LYS A 135 21.00 -4.86 -8.80
C LYS A 135 21.36 -3.38 -8.70
N LYS A 136 21.09 -2.60 -9.74
CA LYS A 136 21.33 -1.14 -9.76
C LYS A 136 20.63 -0.44 -8.60
N TRP A 137 19.34 -0.66 -8.46
CA TRP A 137 18.53 0.04 -7.44
C TRP A 137 18.83 -0.45 -6.03
N THR A 138 19.12 -1.73 -5.85
CA THR A 138 19.57 -2.28 -4.56
C THR A 138 20.89 -1.64 -4.12
N ALA A 139 21.87 -1.52 -5.01
CA ALA A 139 23.15 -0.85 -4.72
C ALA A 139 22.93 0.62 -4.33
N PHE A 140 22.13 1.36 -5.11
CA PHE A 140 21.80 2.76 -4.85
C PHE A 140 21.14 2.95 -3.47
N LYS A 141 20.19 2.10 -3.09
CA LYS A 141 19.52 2.15 -1.77
C LYS A 141 20.50 1.86 -0.64
N ARG A 142 21.40 0.90 -0.82
CA ARG A 142 22.42 0.51 0.16
C ARG A 142 23.40 1.66 0.43
N GLU A 143 23.87 2.33 -0.61
CA GLU A 143 24.75 3.51 -0.47
C GLU A 143 24.05 4.65 0.27
N ARG A 144 22.81 4.92 -0.06
CA ARG A 144 22.01 5.97 0.57
C ARG A 144 21.75 5.69 2.05
N TRP A 145 21.49 4.44 2.40
CA TRP A 145 21.27 4.01 3.78
C TRP A 145 22.55 4.14 4.61
N SER A 146 23.69 3.76 4.03
CA SER A 146 25.01 3.92 4.66
C SER A 146 25.35 5.38 4.91
N ALA A 147 25.08 6.28 3.96
CA ALA A 147 25.29 7.72 4.12
C ALA A 147 24.37 8.33 5.20
N ARG A 148 23.12 7.88 5.30
CA ARG A 148 22.19 8.32 6.37
C ARG A 148 22.66 7.89 7.75
N ASN A 149 23.11 6.66 7.89
CA ASN A 149 23.63 6.13 9.16
C ASN A 149 24.92 6.82 9.61
N MET A 150 25.81 7.18 8.68
CA MET A 150 27.00 7.96 9.01
C MET A 150 26.66 9.36 9.53
N LYS A 151 25.67 10.04 8.94
CA LYS A 151 25.20 11.35 9.42
C LYS A 151 24.60 11.25 10.83
N LEU A 152 23.79 10.23 11.12
CA LEU A 152 23.23 10.02 12.45
C LEU A 152 24.32 9.82 13.50
N LYS A 153 25.33 9.00 13.22
CA LYS A 153 26.49 8.79 14.13
C LYS A 153 27.33 10.06 14.38
N GLN A 154 27.30 11.03 13.45
CA GLN A 154 27.99 12.32 13.64
C GLN A 154 27.20 13.28 14.56
N LEU A 155 25.88 13.13 14.65
CA LEU A 155 25.00 13.94 15.50
C LEU A 155 24.97 13.43 16.96
N GLU A 156 25.43 12.20 17.20
CA GLU A 156 25.53 11.59 18.53
C GLU A 156 26.86 11.91 19.27
N LYS A 157 27.75 12.63 18.59
CA LYS A 157 29.04 13.14 19.14
C LYS A 157 28.96 14.61 19.50
#